data_7d797d267cf181100e0ebf9f5112c411
#
_entry.id   7d797d267cf181100e0ebf9f5112c411
#
_cell.length_a   1.000
_cell.length_b   1.000
_cell.length_c   1.000
_cell.angle_alpha   90.00
_cell.angle_beta   90.00
_cell.angle_gamma   90.00
#
_symmetry.space_group_name_H-M   'P 1'
#
loop_
_entity.id
_entity.type
_entity.pdbx_description
1 polymer ?
#
loop_
_entity_poly.entity_id
_entity_poly.type
_entity_poly.pdbx_seq_one_letter_code
_entity_poly.pdbx_strand_id
1 'polypeptide(L)'
;MSYTGKSKVGITGRRYIRLPKLGYIKTSKTSCLKDTKIKRYTIERDSTMRWYVTFQIEETVVPFVKTGKVVGLDLGLNDMVATSDGFKSGRFIEKSLENRINAQQCKYDKRRHCAELIIKQSSDSLQINDFKNVEKVRVTKAKLQKHLANKRNDFLQKLSTELVRNYDV
;
A
#
# COMPACT_ATOMS: atom_id res chain seq x y z
N MET A 1 11.84 -6.00 5.81
CA MET A 1 13.11 -5.32 6.19
C MET A 1 12.84 -3.84 6.19
N SER A 2 12.99 -3.17 7.33
CA SER A 2 12.76 -1.73 7.47
C SER A 2 13.93 -1.10 8.22
N TYR A 3 14.23 0.16 7.90
CA TYR A 3 15.23 0.97 8.56
C TYR A 3 14.66 2.38 8.82
N THR A 4 14.79 2.88 10.04
CA THR A 4 14.30 4.21 10.44
C THR A 4 15.47 5.10 10.87
N GLY A 5 15.47 6.35 10.40
CA GLY A 5 16.49 7.36 10.73
C GLY A 5 15.89 8.71 11.10
N LYS A 6 16.59 9.46 11.94
CA LYS A 6 16.21 10.81 12.43
C LYS A 6 17.10 11.93 11.88
N SER A 7 17.98 11.67 10.92
CA SER A 7 18.97 12.63 10.41
C SER A 7 18.42 13.50 9.29
N LYS A 8 19.10 14.61 9.01
CA LYS A 8 18.76 15.52 7.92
C LYS A 8 18.72 14.78 6.56
N VAL A 9 17.59 14.86 5.91
CA VAL A 9 17.38 14.37 4.53
C VAL A 9 17.60 15.54 3.58
N GLY A 10 18.48 15.36 2.59
CA GLY A 10 18.67 16.34 1.53
C GLY A 10 17.78 16.03 0.33
N ILE A 11 17.11 17.03 -0.22
CA ILE A 11 16.33 16.89 -1.45
C ILE A 11 17.11 17.58 -2.57
N THR A 12 17.43 16.83 -3.63
CA THR A 12 18.19 17.34 -4.76
C THR A 12 17.40 17.15 -6.04
N GLY A 13 16.94 18.25 -6.64
CA GLY A 13 16.15 18.26 -7.85
C GLY A 13 14.76 17.62 -7.67
N ARG A 14 14.23 17.02 -8.76
CA ARG A 14 12.85 16.48 -8.79
C ARG A 14 12.74 15.00 -8.44
N ARG A 15 13.86 14.26 -8.39
CA ARG A 15 13.85 12.79 -8.29
C ARG A 15 14.96 12.19 -7.43
N TYR A 16 15.73 13.00 -6.71
CA TYR A 16 16.83 12.50 -5.89
C TYR A 16 16.66 12.96 -4.46
N ILE A 17 16.88 12.03 -3.54
CA ILE A 17 16.99 12.29 -2.12
C ILE A 17 18.37 11.84 -1.65
N ARG A 18 18.97 12.61 -0.75
CA ARG A 18 20.18 12.21 -0.04
C ARG A 18 19.78 11.71 1.34
N LEU A 19 20.03 10.44 1.58
CA LEU A 19 19.82 9.83 2.89
C LEU A 19 21.16 9.61 3.59
N PRO A 20 21.26 9.87 4.89
CA PRO A 20 22.46 9.58 5.67
C PRO A 20 22.84 8.09 5.52
N LYS A 21 24.13 7.80 5.40
CA LYS A 21 24.72 6.47 5.17
C LYS A 21 24.43 5.81 3.82
N LEU A 22 23.38 6.20 3.10
CA LEU A 22 23.00 5.60 1.81
C LEU A 22 23.32 6.48 0.60
N GLY A 23 23.66 7.76 0.83
CA GLY A 23 23.97 8.69 -0.24
C GLY A 23 22.74 9.12 -1.06
N TYR A 24 22.94 9.35 -2.37
CA TYR A 24 21.89 9.81 -3.28
C TYR A 24 21.09 8.63 -3.84
N ILE A 25 19.78 8.68 -3.63
CA ILE A 25 18.84 7.66 -4.11
C ILE A 25 17.85 8.28 -5.08
N LYS A 26 17.67 7.64 -6.23
CA LYS A 26 16.64 8.04 -7.20
C LYS A 26 15.26 7.59 -6.75
N THR A 27 14.31 8.51 -6.76
CA THR A 27 12.92 8.28 -6.36
C THR A 27 11.95 8.62 -7.51
N SER A 28 10.68 8.25 -7.36
CA SER A 28 9.65 8.57 -8.36
C SER A 28 9.38 10.07 -8.45
N LYS A 29 9.20 10.73 -7.32
CA LYS A 29 8.89 12.17 -7.24
C LYS A 29 9.26 12.72 -5.85
N THR A 30 9.87 13.91 -5.81
CA THR A 30 10.25 14.59 -4.56
C THR A 30 9.71 16.02 -4.47
N SER A 31 8.96 16.49 -5.47
CA SER A 31 8.48 17.88 -5.53
C SER A 31 7.54 18.26 -4.39
N CYS A 32 6.82 17.28 -3.81
CA CYS A 32 5.94 17.51 -2.66
C CYS A 32 6.70 17.70 -1.32
N LEU A 33 8.01 17.45 -1.30
CA LEU A 33 8.85 17.55 -0.09
C LEU A 33 9.70 18.82 -0.07
N LYS A 34 9.60 19.67 -1.10
CA LYS A 34 10.31 20.95 -1.11
C LYS A 34 9.78 21.81 0.04
N ASP A 35 10.69 22.44 0.74
CA ASP A 35 10.41 23.35 1.86
C ASP A 35 9.69 22.72 3.07
N THR A 36 9.62 21.38 3.11
CA THR A 36 8.96 20.64 4.20
C THR A 36 10.00 20.19 5.23
N LYS A 37 9.73 20.44 6.51
CA LYS A 37 10.58 19.97 7.61
C LYS A 37 10.35 18.48 7.85
N ILE A 38 11.34 17.67 7.45
CA ILE A 38 11.32 16.22 7.66
C ILE A 38 11.85 15.91 9.04
N LYS A 39 11.05 15.27 9.91
CA LYS A 39 11.43 14.83 11.26
C LYS A 39 12.09 13.47 11.26
N ARG A 40 11.55 12.54 10.49
CA ARG A 40 11.97 11.14 10.44
C ARG A 40 11.76 10.57 9.05
N TYR A 41 12.56 9.59 8.68
CA TYR A 41 12.32 8.79 7.49
C TYR A 41 12.38 7.31 7.82
N THR A 42 11.60 6.51 7.10
CA THR A 42 11.61 5.05 7.16
C THR A 42 11.78 4.51 5.76
N ILE A 43 12.71 3.57 5.59
CA ILE A 43 12.93 2.85 4.34
C ILE A 43 12.42 1.43 4.56
N GLU A 44 11.57 0.97 3.68
CA GLU A 44 11.03 -0.39 3.75
C GLU A 44 10.97 -1.05 2.38
N ARG A 45 11.11 -2.37 2.38
CA ARG A 45 10.90 -3.20 1.20
C ARG A 45 9.62 -4.00 1.40
N ASP A 46 8.67 -3.82 0.50
CA ASP A 46 7.40 -4.54 0.57
C ASP A 46 7.48 -5.97 -0.04
N SER A 47 6.38 -6.71 0.07
CA SER A 47 6.24 -8.06 -0.50
C SER A 47 6.32 -8.10 -2.03
N THR A 48 6.17 -6.95 -2.71
CA THR A 48 6.31 -6.80 -4.17
C THR A 48 7.74 -6.58 -4.62
N MET A 49 8.70 -6.62 -3.71
CA MET A 49 10.12 -6.34 -3.90
C MET A 49 10.43 -4.87 -4.26
N ARG A 50 9.51 -3.96 -4.00
CA ARG A 50 9.73 -2.51 -4.19
C ARG A 50 10.18 -1.86 -2.90
N TRP A 51 11.05 -0.87 -3.03
CA TRP A 51 11.51 -0.05 -1.92
C TRP A 51 10.67 1.22 -1.82
N TYR A 52 10.30 1.58 -0.62
CA TYR A 52 9.58 2.79 -0.27
C TYR A 52 10.35 3.59 0.75
N VAL A 53 10.26 4.90 0.64
CA VAL A 53 10.75 5.83 1.65
C VAL A 53 9.56 6.63 2.14
N THR A 54 9.25 6.53 3.42
CA THR A 54 8.18 7.27 4.10
C THR A 54 8.80 8.37 4.93
N PHE A 55 8.28 9.59 4.81
CA PHE A 55 8.73 10.74 5.59
C PHE A 55 7.66 11.17 6.57
N GLN A 56 8.07 11.42 7.81
CA GLN A 56 7.26 12.11 8.79
C GLN A 56 7.52 13.60 8.67
N ILE A 57 6.49 14.34 8.31
CA ILE A 57 6.56 15.80 8.11
C ILE A 57 5.66 16.52 9.12
N GLU A 58 5.91 17.80 9.29
CA GLU A 58 5.04 18.71 10.03
C GLU A 58 4.25 19.54 9.02
N GLU A 59 2.95 19.52 9.11
CA GLU A 59 2.06 20.29 8.23
C GLU A 59 0.94 20.91 9.04
N THR A 60 0.59 22.15 8.72
CA THR A 60 -0.58 22.81 9.30
C THR A 60 -1.81 22.40 8.51
N VAL A 61 -2.71 21.68 9.17
CA VAL A 61 -3.97 21.24 8.55
C VAL A 61 -4.95 22.40 8.56
N VAL A 62 -5.45 22.76 7.38
CA VAL A 62 -6.57 23.70 7.23
C VAL A 62 -7.86 22.88 7.36
N PRO A 63 -8.68 23.13 8.38
CA PRO A 63 -9.94 22.40 8.56
C PRO A 63 -10.92 22.70 7.42
N PHE A 64 -11.80 21.76 7.13
CA PHE A 64 -12.91 22.00 6.20
C PHE A 64 -13.85 23.06 6.76
N VAL A 65 -14.49 23.79 5.84
CA VAL A 65 -15.53 24.77 6.21
C VAL A 65 -16.72 24.01 6.80
N LYS A 66 -17.21 24.46 7.95
CA LYS A 66 -18.39 23.86 8.59
C LYS A 66 -19.63 24.03 7.71
N THR A 67 -20.37 22.96 7.54
CA THR A 67 -21.60 22.93 6.70
C THR A 67 -22.87 23.11 7.53
N GLY A 68 -22.82 22.93 8.84
CA GLY A 68 -23.98 22.92 9.74
C GLY A 68 -24.87 21.67 9.59
N LYS A 69 -24.46 20.69 8.76
CA LYS A 69 -25.23 19.47 8.50
C LYS A 69 -24.70 18.31 9.36
N VAL A 70 -25.60 17.59 10.01
CA VAL A 70 -25.30 16.40 10.79
C VAL A 70 -26.00 15.21 10.15
N VAL A 71 -25.34 14.06 10.13
CA VAL A 71 -25.85 12.81 9.54
C VAL A 71 -25.50 11.60 10.38
N GLY A 72 -26.44 10.67 10.52
CA GLY A 72 -26.18 9.36 11.09
C GLY A 72 -25.57 8.46 10.04
N LEU A 73 -24.51 7.71 10.42
CA LEU A 73 -23.81 6.77 9.54
C LEU A 73 -24.00 5.35 10.05
N ASP A 74 -24.40 4.44 9.16
CA ASP A 74 -24.41 3.00 9.39
C ASP A 74 -23.41 2.32 8.49
N LEU A 75 -22.57 1.44 9.04
CA LEU A 75 -21.55 0.68 8.32
C LEU A 75 -22.04 -0.74 8.09
N GLY A 76 -22.21 -1.11 6.81
CA GLY A 76 -22.74 -2.39 6.40
C GLY A 76 -21.82 -3.20 5.48
N LEU A 77 -22.25 -4.45 5.21
CA LEU A 77 -21.54 -5.36 4.28
C LEU A 77 -22.00 -5.17 2.83
N ASN A 78 -23.26 -4.82 2.60
CA ASN A 78 -23.80 -4.59 1.26
C ASN A 78 -23.50 -3.18 0.77
N ASP A 79 -23.83 -2.19 1.56
CA ASP A 79 -23.37 -0.82 1.40
C ASP A 79 -22.32 -0.55 2.46
N MET A 80 -21.14 -0.03 2.08
CA MET A 80 -20.08 0.26 3.06
C MET A 80 -20.52 1.34 4.03
N VAL A 81 -21.28 2.32 3.54
CA VAL A 81 -21.89 3.38 4.34
C VAL A 81 -23.32 3.60 3.84
N ALA A 82 -24.25 3.63 4.76
CA ALA A 82 -25.59 4.15 4.56
C ALA A 82 -25.79 5.36 5.49
N THR A 83 -26.36 6.44 4.98
CA THR A 83 -26.59 7.67 5.77
C THR A 83 -28.06 7.82 6.10
N SER A 84 -28.36 8.55 7.18
CA SER A 84 -29.75 8.82 7.61
C SER A 84 -30.57 9.65 6.63
N ASP A 85 -29.92 10.34 5.71
CA ASP A 85 -30.56 11.12 4.60
C ASP A 85 -30.76 10.29 3.33
N GLY A 86 -30.47 8.98 3.36
CA GLY A 86 -30.75 8.04 2.27
C GLY A 86 -29.61 7.78 1.29
N PHE A 87 -28.44 8.40 1.45
CA PHE A 87 -27.27 8.06 0.64
C PHE A 87 -26.77 6.65 0.94
N LYS A 88 -26.36 5.91 -0.12
CA LYS A 88 -25.73 4.59 -0.02
C LYS A 88 -24.50 4.56 -0.90
N SER A 89 -23.36 4.19 -0.31
CA SER A 89 -22.07 4.17 -1.00
C SER A 89 -21.90 3.02 -1.99
N GLY A 90 -22.74 1.99 -1.91
CA GLY A 90 -22.53 0.74 -2.62
C GLY A 90 -21.37 -0.09 -2.07
N ARG A 91 -21.13 -1.22 -2.71
CA ARG A 91 -20.08 -2.18 -2.33
C ARG A 91 -18.87 -2.05 -3.25
N PHE A 92 -17.67 -2.09 -2.67
CA PHE A 92 -16.45 -2.23 -3.46
C PHE A 92 -16.34 -3.66 -4.04
N ILE A 93 -16.39 -3.81 -5.37
CA ILE A 93 -16.31 -5.10 -6.07
C ILE A 93 -15.28 -5.02 -7.20
N GLU A 94 -14.31 -5.93 -7.18
CA GLU A 94 -13.26 -6.06 -8.21
C GLU A 94 -13.05 -7.53 -8.63
N LYS A 95 -14.14 -8.19 -9.08
CA LYS A 95 -14.14 -9.62 -9.45
C LYS A 95 -13.05 -10.02 -10.43
N SER A 96 -12.76 -9.19 -11.43
CA SER A 96 -11.70 -9.47 -12.42
C SER A 96 -10.33 -9.60 -11.77
N LEU A 97 -10.01 -8.71 -10.85
CA LEU A 97 -8.73 -8.72 -10.15
C LEU A 97 -8.64 -9.86 -9.14
N GLU A 98 -9.74 -10.15 -8.44
CA GLU A 98 -9.85 -11.28 -7.51
C GLU A 98 -9.64 -12.62 -8.25
N ASN A 99 -10.27 -12.83 -9.41
CA ASN A 99 -10.07 -14.01 -10.23
C ASN A 99 -8.62 -14.18 -10.67
N ARG A 100 -7.94 -13.08 -11.04
CA ARG A 100 -6.51 -13.09 -11.37
C ARG A 100 -5.64 -13.45 -10.17
N ILE A 101 -5.97 -12.96 -8.97
CA ILE A 101 -5.27 -13.30 -7.73
C ILE A 101 -5.42 -14.79 -7.44
N ASN A 102 -6.64 -15.33 -7.54
CA ASN A 102 -6.92 -16.75 -7.31
C ASN A 102 -6.18 -17.65 -8.31
N ALA A 103 -6.13 -17.27 -9.58
CA ALA A 103 -5.36 -18.00 -10.59
C ALA A 103 -3.84 -18.01 -10.27
N GLN A 104 -3.31 -16.91 -9.77
CA GLN A 104 -1.89 -16.86 -9.33
C GLN A 104 -1.67 -17.63 -8.02
N GLN A 105 -2.65 -17.65 -7.13
CA GLN A 105 -2.59 -18.48 -5.93
C GLN A 105 -2.48 -19.96 -6.30
N CYS A 106 -3.36 -20.48 -7.14
CA CYS A 106 -3.29 -21.87 -7.61
C CYS A 106 -1.94 -22.22 -8.27
N LYS A 107 -1.36 -21.30 -9.07
CA LYS A 107 -0.04 -21.49 -9.66
C LYS A 107 1.07 -21.52 -8.60
N TYR A 108 0.96 -20.66 -7.60
CA TYR A 108 1.91 -20.62 -6.49
C TYR A 108 1.88 -21.91 -5.69
N ASP A 109 0.69 -22.40 -5.31
CA ASP A 109 0.52 -23.60 -4.50
C ASP A 109 1.08 -24.84 -5.21
N LYS A 110 0.77 -25.02 -6.51
CA LYS A 110 1.33 -26.10 -7.32
C LYS A 110 2.86 -26.07 -7.36
N ARG A 111 3.45 -24.90 -7.63
CA ARG A 111 4.92 -24.78 -7.70
C ARG A 111 5.60 -24.95 -6.36
N ARG A 112 4.98 -24.43 -5.30
CA ARG A 112 5.46 -24.59 -3.94
C ARG A 112 5.45 -26.06 -3.54
N HIS A 113 4.37 -26.78 -3.82
CA HIS A 113 4.28 -28.21 -3.54
C HIS A 113 5.36 -29.02 -4.26
N CYS A 114 5.59 -28.76 -5.56
CA CYS A 114 6.68 -29.39 -6.29
C CYS A 114 8.06 -29.09 -5.66
N ALA A 115 8.31 -27.84 -5.24
CA ALA A 115 9.55 -27.45 -4.58
C ALA A 115 9.73 -28.17 -3.23
N GLU A 116 8.67 -28.30 -2.44
CA GLU A 116 8.66 -29.03 -1.17
C GLU A 116 8.99 -30.53 -1.36
N LEU A 117 8.49 -31.16 -2.43
CA LEU A 117 8.84 -32.54 -2.76
C LEU A 117 10.33 -32.71 -3.13
N ILE A 118 10.87 -31.76 -3.92
CA ILE A 118 12.29 -31.75 -4.28
C ILE A 118 13.18 -31.58 -3.04
N ILE A 119 12.81 -30.64 -2.14
CA ILE A 119 13.54 -30.42 -0.87
C ILE A 119 13.56 -31.70 -0.02
N LYS A 120 12.44 -32.43 0.07
CA LYS A 120 12.34 -33.68 0.82
C LYS A 120 13.19 -34.80 0.25
N GLN A 121 13.46 -34.80 -1.03
CA GLN A 121 14.23 -35.82 -1.74
C GLN A 121 15.72 -35.49 -1.83
N SER A 122 16.09 -34.21 -1.67
CA SER A 122 17.48 -33.76 -1.75
C SER A 122 18.17 -33.85 -0.36
N SER A 123 19.43 -34.22 -0.38
CA SER A 123 20.31 -34.19 0.82
C SER A 123 20.83 -32.80 1.13
N ASP A 124 20.57 -31.82 0.24
CA ASP A 124 21.04 -30.44 0.37
C ASP A 124 20.12 -29.62 1.25
N SER A 125 20.65 -28.60 1.92
CA SER A 125 19.91 -27.63 2.75
C SER A 125 19.15 -26.62 1.94
N LEU A 126 18.40 -27.05 0.92
CA LEU A 126 17.59 -26.20 0.03
C LEU A 126 16.41 -25.58 0.77
N GLN A 127 16.11 -24.35 0.46
CA GLN A 127 14.93 -23.62 0.95
C GLN A 127 13.97 -23.27 -0.20
N ILE A 128 12.69 -23.08 0.12
CA ILE A 128 11.67 -22.70 -0.87
C ILE A 128 12.05 -21.43 -1.66
N ASN A 129 12.75 -20.49 -1.01
CA ASN A 129 13.21 -19.26 -1.62
C ASN A 129 14.28 -19.45 -2.72
N ASP A 130 14.94 -20.59 -2.75
CA ASP A 130 15.95 -20.90 -3.78
C ASP A 130 15.32 -21.25 -5.14
N PHE A 131 14.02 -21.56 -5.14
CA PHE A 131 13.26 -21.86 -6.34
C PHE A 131 12.75 -20.59 -7.03
N LYS A 132 13.53 -20.04 -7.96
CA LYS A 132 13.25 -18.79 -8.70
C LYS A 132 11.82 -18.73 -9.29
N ASN A 133 11.29 -19.87 -9.74
CA ASN A 133 9.94 -19.93 -10.33
C ASN A 133 8.82 -19.80 -9.28
N VAL A 134 9.03 -20.29 -8.05
CA VAL A 134 8.12 -20.10 -6.92
C VAL A 134 8.12 -18.64 -6.52
N GLU A 135 9.29 -18.05 -6.36
CA GLU A 135 9.46 -16.64 -5.98
C GLU A 135 8.86 -15.68 -7.02
N LYS A 136 9.05 -15.94 -8.32
CA LYS A 136 8.46 -15.14 -9.40
C LYS A 136 6.93 -15.10 -9.32
N VAL A 137 6.27 -16.23 -9.05
CA VAL A 137 4.81 -16.27 -8.91
C VAL A 137 4.37 -15.60 -7.61
N ARG A 138 5.09 -15.81 -6.50
CA ARG A 138 4.86 -15.12 -5.23
C ARG A 138 4.82 -13.60 -5.40
N VAL A 139 5.84 -13.05 -6.04
CA VAL A 139 5.95 -11.60 -6.31
C VAL A 139 4.83 -11.11 -7.23
N THR A 140 4.46 -11.89 -8.25
CA THR A 140 3.36 -11.54 -9.16
C THR A 140 2.02 -11.49 -8.40
N LYS A 141 1.74 -12.49 -7.57
CA LYS A 141 0.56 -12.50 -6.68
C LYS A 141 0.55 -11.29 -5.75
N ALA A 142 1.67 -11.01 -5.08
CA ALA A 142 1.80 -9.87 -4.18
C ALA A 142 1.53 -8.53 -4.87
N LYS A 143 1.97 -8.35 -6.13
CA LYS A 143 1.66 -7.15 -6.93
C LYS A 143 0.18 -6.99 -7.21
N LEU A 144 -0.54 -8.07 -7.53
CA LEU A 144 -1.99 -8.05 -7.76
C LEU A 144 -2.74 -7.74 -6.47
N GLN A 145 -2.36 -8.37 -5.35
CA GLN A 145 -2.95 -8.10 -4.04
C GLN A 145 -2.73 -6.62 -3.61
N LYS A 146 -1.52 -6.10 -3.82
CA LYS A 146 -1.22 -4.67 -3.56
C LYS A 146 -2.09 -3.75 -4.44
N HIS A 147 -2.29 -4.11 -5.70
CA HIS A 147 -3.15 -3.35 -6.59
C HIS A 147 -4.61 -3.34 -6.12
N LEU A 148 -5.14 -4.48 -5.69
CA LEU A 148 -6.49 -4.58 -5.12
C LEU A 148 -6.61 -3.74 -3.82
N ALA A 149 -5.62 -3.84 -2.92
CA ALA A 149 -5.57 -3.05 -1.70
C ALA A 149 -5.54 -1.54 -1.98
N ASN A 150 -4.75 -1.10 -2.98
CA ASN A 150 -4.68 0.30 -3.36
C ASN A 150 -6.01 0.81 -3.92
N LYS A 151 -6.70 0.04 -4.77
CA LYS A 151 -8.03 0.40 -5.29
C LYS A 151 -9.07 0.52 -4.17
N ARG A 152 -9.04 -0.42 -3.21
CA ARG A 152 -9.93 -0.37 -2.03
C ARG A 152 -9.65 0.86 -1.18
N ASN A 153 -8.39 1.17 -0.93
CA ASN A 153 -8.00 2.35 -0.17
C ASN A 153 -8.40 3.65 -0.89
N ASP A 154 -8.25 3.72 -2.22
CA ASP A 154 -8.68 4.88 -3.01
C ASP A 154 -10.20 5.08 -2.92
N PHE A 155 -10.99 4.01 -3.03
CA PHE A 155 -12.43 4.05 -2.84
C PHE A 155 -12.81 4.56 -1.45
N LEU A 156 -12.19 4.01 -0.39
CA LEU A 156 -12.45 4.44 0.99
C LEU A 156 -12.05 5.89 1.26
N GLN A 157 -10.91 6.32 0.73
CA GLN A 157 -10.45 7.72 0.87
C GLN A 157 -11.39 8.71 0.16
N LYS A 158 -11.89 8.35 -1.02
CA LYS A 158 -12.87 9.18 -1.73
C LYS A 158 -14.17 9.28 -0.94
N LEU A 159 -14.69 8.15 -0.49
CA LEU A 159 -15.92 8.08 0.29
C LEU A 159 -15.82 8.88 1.59
N SER A 160 -14.76 8.68 2.37
CA SER A 160 -14.56 9.42 3.63
C SER A 160 -14.39 10.92 3.39
N THR A 161 -13.66 11.31 2.33
CA THR A 161 -13.50 12.73 1.98
C THR A 161 -14.84 13.37 1.57
N GLU A 162 -15.68 12.66 0.84
CA GLU A 162 -17.01 13.11 0.44
C GLU A 162 -17.91 13.32 1.66
N LEU A 163 -17.91 12.37 2.60
CA LEU A 163 -18.68 12.49 3.86
C LEU A 163 -18.22 13.69 4.68
N VAL A 164 -16.92 13.84 4.93
CA VAL A 164 -16.37 14.96 5.73
C VAL A 164 -16.56 16.32 5.06
N ARG A 165 -16.69 16.38 3.73
CA ARG A 165 -16.99 17.63 3.03
C ARG A 165 -18.45 18.02 3.10
N ASN A 166 -19.35 17.05 3.18
CA ASN A 166 -20.79 17.28 3.14
C ASN A 166 -21.43 17.45 4.51
N TYR A 167 -20.80 16.90 5.55
CA TYR A 167 -21.34 16.89 6.91
C TYR A 167 -20.28 17.28 7.93
N ASP A 168 -20.77 17.87 9.03
CA ASP A 168 -19.93 18.16 10.19
C ASP A 168 -19.90 16.93 11.09
N VAL A 169 -18.69 16.51 11.47
CA VAL A 169 -18.43 15.34 12.33
C VAL A 169 -17.95 15.83 13.70
#